data_1d731070294d213c867208970b373680
#
_entry.id   1d731070294d213c867208970b373680
#
_cell.length_a   1.000
_cell.length_b   1.000
_cell.length_c   1.000
_cell.angle_alpha   90.00
_cell.angle_beta   90.00
_cell.angle_gamma   90.00
#
_symmetry.space_group_name_H-M   'P 1'
#
loop_
_entity.id
_entity.type
_entity.pdbx_description
1 polymer ?
#
loop_
_entity_poly.entity_id
_entity_poly.type
_entity_poly.pdbx_seq_one_letter_code
_entity_poly.pdbx_strand_id
1 'polypeptide(L)'
;MASFSLPLNTKLPEDFVVNQFIPFLKEHKEYIYDIYFTCRMPPFTQDAMGDVIDGDIRETTLNALFVSQETGIPLSATFNNIQVPPTQENLDIFIENFRFLYDNGVRIVTLPHTTWMLTGQIQREFPELKVKNTILREVTRPNEIVNLAKAGFYYINLDRDLMRDRDSLLRIKKAKEYCASIGKPVKISLLSNEWCWGGCPIMPEHYHYNMVREKDDPQYFNDSISRVSCSTWDEKDPAASLKAATISPWREDWEEFIDLGIDVFKMHGRENAMRLYESMSIINRWKTNEELLHPQFNEYIEDVSLEERPIDIWREKIKNCKFDCWDCNYCDSVVQSRMKKNDRHFDDDIKLVLESIDKAARRESNFIEEGYKYEGLSSNVVRHFLNNLLSKPDAIYMELGVHAGSTFYAATMNRDVESFAIDNYSEKEISPFRDEVEVEGYKDPKKIFWAGLQEKQYFCAKSIQDLTPRDIHKQPNVIFYDADHDPQSQYDNLTFLIPALADKFILVVDDANFMGVVQSSEFWVKEHKLNLLFERKILTKVPEDPNGWWNGIHVMVLQK
;
A
#
# COMPACT_ATOMS: atom_id res chain seq x y z
N MET A 1 15.50 23.66 0.16
CA MET A 1 14.48 23.10 1.08
C MET A 1 13.66 22.11 0.28
N ALA A 2 13.46 20.89 0.78
CA ALA A 2 12.63 19.91 0.09
C ALA A 2 11.18 20.40 -0.01
N SER A 3 10.55 20.12 -1.13
CA SER A 3 9.11 20.33 -1.32
C SER A 3 8.48 19.04 -1.80
N PHE A 4 7.29 18.77 -1.29
CA PHE A 4 6.56 17.53 -1.59
C PHE A 4 5.27 17.82 -2.36
N SER A 5 4.96 17.00 -3.36
CA SER A 5 3.67 17.00 -4.04
C SER A 5 2.87 15.80 -3.51
N LEU A 6 1.80 16.07 -2.77
CA LEU A 6 1.00 15.04 -2.09
C LEU A 6 -0.26 14.70 -2.90
N PRO A 7 -0.67 13.42 -2.94
CA PRO A 7 -1.95 13.06 -3.53
C PRO A 7 -3.12 13.40 -2.60
N LEU A 8 -4.24 13.82 -3.17
CA LEU A 8 -5.53 13.73 -2.54
C LEU A 8 -6.18 12.42 -3.00
N ASN A 9 -6.37 11.52 -2.07
CA ASN A 9 -7.13 10.30 -2.32
C ASN A 9 -8.62 10.58 -2.09
N THR A 10 -9.41 10.45 -3.13
CA THR A 10 -10.84 10.77 -3.12
C THR A 10 -11.71 9.69 -2.50
N LYS A 11 -11.15 8.51 -2.25
CA LYS A 11 -11.84 7.40 -1.54
C LYS A 11 -11.71 7.48 -0.03
N LEU A 12 -10.92 8.43 0.48
CA LEU A 12 -10.78 8.59 1.92
C LEU A 12 -12.08 9.05 2.56
N PRO A 13 -12.45 8.49 3.71
CA PRO A 13 -13.60 8.96 4.47
C PRO A 13 -13.51 10.46 4.76
N GLU A 14 -14.64 11.15 4.71
CA GLU A 14 -14.70 12.60 5.00
C GLU A 14 -14.11 12.92 6.37
N ASP A 15 -14.38 12.10 7.38
CA ASP A 15 -13.80 12.21 8.72
C ASP A 15 -12.27 12.19 8.72
N PHE A 16 -11.66 11.33 7.93
CA PHE A 16 -10.21 11.31 7.80
C PHE A 16 -9.69 12.60 7.15
N VAL A 17 -10.33 13.05 6.08
CA VAL A 17 -9.93 14.27 5.37
C VAL A 17 -10.01 15.47 6.30
N VAL A 18 -11.11 15.62 7.04
CA VAL A 18 -11.34 16.77 7.92
C VAL A 18 -10.48 16.71 9.20
N ASN A 19 -10.41 15.53 9.83
CA ASN A 19 -9.83 15.41 11.18
C ASN A 19 -8.35 15.03 11.19
N GLN A 20 -7.81 14.48 10.09
CA GLN A 20 -6.41 14.05 10.01
C GLN A 20 -5.67 14.72 8.87
N PHE A 21 -6.14 14.63 7.63
CA PHE A 21 -5.40 15.08 6.46
C PHE A 21 -5.27 16.62 6.41
N ILE A 22 -6.35 17.36 6.58
CA ILE A 22 -6.32 18.83 6.60
C ILE A 22 -5.45 19.37 7.74
N PRO A 23 -5.57 18.90 9.00
CA PRO A 23 -4.65 19.29 10.06
C PRO A 23 -3.19 19.01 9.74
N PHE A 24 -2.87 17.82 9.22
CA PHE A 24 -1.52 17.48 8.76
C PHE A 24 -1.01 18.46 7.70
N LEU A 25 -1.81 18.76 6.69
CA LEU A 25 -1.46 19.70 5.62
C LEU A 25 -1.19 21.11 6.16
N LYS A 26 -2.01 21.58 7.11
CA LYS A 26 -1.80 22.89 7.76
C LYS A 26 -0.49 22.93 8.54
N GLU A 27 -0.19 21.87 9.26
CA GLU A 27 1.03 21.76 10.08
C GLU A 27 2.30 21.67 9.23
N HIS A 28 2.24 21.04 8.05
CA HIS A 28 3.38 20.77 7.18
C HIS A 28 3.40 21.64 5.92
N LYS A 29 2.59 22.70 5.88
CA LYS A 29 2.37 23.54 4.69
C LYS A 29 3.65 24.04 4.02
N GLU A 30 4.66 24.39 4.80
CA GLU A 30 5.94 24.91 4.29
C GLU A 30 6.73 23.88 3.44
N TYR A 31 6.47 22.58 3.65
CA TYR A 31 7.09 21.49 2.91
C TYR A 31 6.24 21.01 1.71
N ILE A 32 4.97 21.44 1.59
CA ILE A 32 4.06 20.95 0.57
C ILE A 32 3.96 21.95 -0.58
N TYR A 33 4.39 21.52 -1.76
CA TYR A 33 4.35 22.33 -2.97
C TYR A 33 2.94 22.41 -3.56
N ASP A 34 2.30 21.28 -3.74
CA ASP A 34 0.92 21.17 -4.23
C ASP A 34 0.24 19.88 -3.76
N ILE A 35 -1.08 19.88 -3.84
CA ILE A 35 -1.92 18.70 -3.68
C ILE A 35 -2.40 18.29 -5.07
N TYR A 36 -2.00 17.12 -5.56
CA TYR A 36 -2.47 16.64 -6.84
C TYR A 36 -3.66 15.69 -6.69
N PHE A 37 -4.63 15.81 -7.57
CA PHE A 37 -5.84 15.01 -7.54
C PHE A 37 -6.24 14.56 -8.95
N THR A 38 -6.99 13.47 -9.01
CA THR A 38 -7.65 13.02 -10.25
C THR A 38 -8.97 13.77 -10.39
N CYS A 39 -9.15 14.42 -11.53
CA CYS A 39 -10.40 15.11 -11.85
C CYS A 39 -11.14 14.31 -12.92
N ARG A 40 -12.40 13.96 -12.66
CA ARG A 40 -13.19 13.20 -13.62
C ARG A 40 -13.67 14.09 -14.78
N MET A 41 -12.93 14.02 -15.86
CA MET A 41 -13.18 14.76 -17.10
C MET A 41 -12.98 13.83 -18.31
N PRO A 42 -13.94 12.96 -18.60
CA PRO A 42 -13.82 12.06 -19.75
C PRO A 42 -13.68 12.85 -21.08
N PRO A 43 -12.88 12.35 -22.03
CA PRO A 43 -12.11 11.11 -22.04
C PRO A 43 -10.70 11.24 -21.45
N PHE A 44 -10.33 12.36 -20.83
CA PHE A 44 -8.98 12.72 -20.40
C PHE A 44 -8.63 12.17 -19.03
N THR A 45 -9.61 11.78 -18.25
CA THR A 45 -9.42 11.16 -16.95
C THR A 45 -8.87 9.78 -17.11
N GLN A 46 -7.91 9.46 -16.29
CA GLN A 46 -7.37 8.13 -16.12
C GLN A 46 -7.91 7.57 -14.80
N ASP A 47 -8.76 6.56 -14.88
CA ASP A 47 -9.23 5.80 -13.71
C ASP A 47 -8.15 4.79 -13.23
N ALA A 48 -6.92 5.02 -13.65
CA ALA A 48 -5.76 4.27 -13.19
C ALA A 48 -5.59 4.43 -11.70
N MET A 49 -5.06 3.44 -11.05
CA MET A 49 -4.65 3.51 -9.65
C MET A 49 -5.80 3.48 -8.63
N GLY A 50 -6.94 2.93 -8.99
CA GLY A 50 -8.04 2.76 -8.04
C GLY A 50 -8.81 4.02 -7.67
N ASP A 51 -8.51 5.13 -8.30
CA ASP A 51 -9.23 6.40 -8.15
C ASP A 51 -10.52 6.41 -8.96
N VAL A 52 -11.24 5.31 -9.00
CA VAL A 52 -12.57 5.32 -9.59
C VAL A 52 -13.41 6.27 -8.79
N ILE A 53 -13.66 7.39 -9.39
CA ILE A 53 -14.43 8.46 -8.80
C ILE A 53 -15.83 8.34 -9.38
N ASP A 54 -16.74 7.88 -8.55
CA ASP A 54 -18.15 8.14 -8.78
C ASP A 54 -18.34 9.63 -8.61
N GLY A 55 -18.91 10.28 -9.61
CA GLY A 55 -19.09 11.72 -9.57
C GLY A 55 -18.72 12.39 -10.90
N ASP A 56 -19.05 13.66 -11.01
CA ASP A 56 -18.72 14.47 -12.19
C ASP A 56 -17.49 15.37 -11.91
N ILE A 57 -17.10 16.12 -12.94
CA ILE A 57 -16.01 17.10 -12.85
C ILE A 57 -16.23 18.12 -11.73
N ARG A 58 -17.49 18.49 -11.44
CA ARG A 58 -17.80 19.50 -10.42
C ARG A 58 -17.57 18.96 -9.04
N GLU A 59 -18.11 17.79 -8.76
CA GLU A 59 -18.01 17.15 -7.45
C GLU A 59 -16.54 16.88 -7.07
N THR A 60 -15.77 16.24 -7.96
CA THR A 60 -14.37 15.96 -7.71
C THR A 60 -13.53 17.23 -7.52
N THR A 61 -13.84 18.30 -8.29
CA THR A 61 -13.17 19.58 -8.16
C THR A 61 -13.54 20.29 -6.84
N LEU A 62 -14.81 20.28 -6.45
CA LEU A 62 -15.27 20.95 -5.22
C LEU A 62 -14.66 20.31 -3.98
N ASN A 63 -14.58 18.99 -3.94
CA ASN A 63 -13.92 18.27 -2.83
C ASN A 63 -12.44 18.64 -2.72
N ALA A 64 -11.73 18.71 -3.84
CA ALA A 64 -10.34 19.16 -3.84
C ALA A 64 -10.20 20.65 -3.46
N LEU A 65 -11.09 21.50 -3.95
CA LEU A 65 -11.11 22.93 -3.61
C LEU A 65 -11.33 23.17 -2.11
N PHE A 66 -12.21 22.39 -1.47
CA PHE A 66 -12.41 22.46 -0.03
C PHE A 66 -11.09 22.27 0.72
N VAL A 67 -10.33 21.22 0.39
CA VAL A 67 -9.01 20.97 1.02
C VAL A 67 -8.04 22.12 0.75
N SER A 68 -8.00 22.65 -0.47
CA SER A 68 -7.14 23.78 -0.83
C SER A 68 -7.52 25.07 -0.10
N GLN A 69 -8.79 25.34 0.03
CA GLN A 69 -9.29 26.54 0.75
C GLN A 69 -8.96 26.47 2.24
N GLU A 70 -9.15 25.31 2.85
CA GLU A 70 -8.84 25.08 4.27
C GLU A 70 -7.34 25.17 4.59
N THR A 71 -6.48 24.77 3.64
CA THR A 71 -5.04 24.68 3.87
C THR A 71 -4.26 25.83 3.22
N GLY A 72 -4.81 26.45 2.18
CA GLY A 72 -4.12 27.42 1.32
C GLY A 72 -2.99 26.81 0.50
N ILE A 73 -3.02 25.49 0.24
CA ILE A 73 -2.06 24.79 -0.61
C ILE A 73 -2.63 24.70 -2.03
N PRO A 74 -1.82 24.99 -3.07
CA PRO A 74 -2.29 24.93 -4.45
C PRO A 74 -2.73 23.52 -4.89
N LEU A 75 -3.76 23.46 -5.73
CA LEU A 75 -4.20 22.22 -6.37
C LEU A 75 -3.52 21.99 -7.70
N SER A 76 -3.28 20.72 -8.01
CA SER A 76 -2.78 20.23 -9.28
C SER A 76 -3.71 19.16 -9.85
N ALA A 77 -4.46 19.48 -10.90
CA ALA A 77 -5.30 18.52 -11.58
C ALA A 77 -4.45 17.59 -12.47
N THR A 78 -4.75 16.30 -12.46
CA THR A 78 -3.96 15.29 -13.20
C THR A 78 -4.81 14.65 -14.29
N PHE A 79 -4.32 14.76 -15.54
CA PHE A 79 -4.89 14.13 -16.73
C PHE A 79 -3.79 13.33 -17.43
N ASN A 80 -3.80 12.02 -17.24
CA ASN A 80 -2.74 11.11 -17.71
C ASN A 80 -3.18 10.21 -18.87
N ASN A 81 -4.39 10.37 -19.41
CA ASN A 81 -4.85 9.49 -20.48
C ASN A 81 -4.15 9.81 -21.82
N ILE A 82 -3.01 9.18 -22.03
CA ILE A 82 -2.22 9.31 -23.27
C ILE A 82 -2.83 8.57 -24.47
N GLN A 83 -3.87 7.75 -24.25
CA GLN A 83 -4.56 7.01 -25.30
C GLN A 83 -5.55 7.88 -26.09
N VAL A 84 -5.98 8.99 -25.51
CA VAL A 84 -6.79 9.98 -26.23
C VAL A 84 -5.94 10.60 -27.34
N PRO A 85 -6.37 10.58 -28.61
CA PRO A 85 -5.60 11.19 -29.68
C PRO A 85 -5.37 12.69 -29.47
N PRO A 86 -4.18 13.24 -29.74
CA PRO A 86 -3.88 14.66 -29.55
C PRO A 86 -4.42 15.53 -30.71
N THR A 87 -5.68 15.34 -31.07
CA THR A 87 -6.35 16.10 -32.13
C THR A 87 -6.73 17.51 -31.66
N GLN A 88 -7.02 18.42 -32.62
CA GLN A 88 -7.54 19.75 -32.31
C GLN A 88 -8.90 19.66 -31.62
N GLU A 89 -9.77 18.75 -32.06
CA GLU A 89 -11.09 18.52 -31.47
C GLU A 89 -10.95 18.14 -29.97
N ASN A 90 -10.08 17.20 -29.64
CA ASN A 90 -9.86 16.81 -28.24
C ASN A 90 -9.23 17.94 -27.41
N LEU A 91 -8.37 18.77 -28.02
CA LEU A 91 -7.84 19.95 -27.34
C LEU A 91 -8.94 20.97 -27.05
N ASP A 92 -9.85 21.21 -27.98
CA ASP A 92 -10.96 22.14 -27.79
C ASP A 92 -11.92 21.65 -26.69
N ILE A 93 -12.27 20.36 -26.69
CA ILE A 93 -13.06 19.73 -25.63
C ILE A 93 -12.36 19.86 -24.29
N PHE A 94 -11.04 19.62 -24.25
CA PHE A 94 -10.26 19.78 -23.03
C PHE A 94 -10.32 21.21 -22.50
N ILE A 95 -10.11 22.20 -23.35
CA ILE A 95 -10.11 23.62 -22.97
C ILE A 95 -11.49 24.04 -22.44
N GLU A 96 -12.55 23.64 -23.12
CA GLU A 96 -13.91 23.95 -22.70
C GLU A 96 -14.20 23.42 -21.28
N ASN A 97 -13.90 22.15 -21.04
CA ASN A 97 -14.16 21.54 -19.76
C ASN A 97 -13.19 22.01 -18.66
N PHE A 98 -11.90 22.21 -18.99
CA PHE A 98 -10.90 22.64 -18.02
C PHE A 98 -11.15 24.09 -17.54
N ARG A 99 -11.87 24.90 -18.28
CA ARG A 99 -12.23 26.27 -17.90
C ARG A 99 -12.91 26.33 -16.54
N PHE A 100 -13.79 25.36 -16.24
CA PHE A 100 -14.41 25.25 -14.92
C PHE A 100 -13.38 25.14 -13.79
N LEU A 101 -12.34 24.30 -13.95
CA LEU A 101 -11.28 24.16 -12.95
C LEU A 101 -10.48 25.45 -12.81
N TYR A 102 -10.12 26.06 -13.94
CA TYR A 102 -9.32 27.28 -13.95
C TYR A 102 -10.06 28.45 -13.30
N ASP A 103 -11.34 28.63 -13.60
CA ASP A 103 -12.20 29.68 -13.03
C ASP A 103 -12.40 29.50 -11.51
N ASN A 104 -12.34 28.25 -11.03
CA ASN A 104 -12.38 27.91 -9.60
C ASN A 104 -11.00 27.88 -8.93
N GLY A 105 -9.95 28.38 -9.56
CA GLY A 105 -8.64 28.61 -8.91
C GLY A 105 -7.61 27.51 -9.08
N VAL A 106 -7.86 26.43 -9.83
CA VAL A 106 -6.84 25.46 -10.18
C VAL A 106 -5.82 26.10 -11.13
N ARG A 107 -4.54 26.12 -10.73
CA ARG A 107 -3.46 26.79 -11.47
C ARG A 107 -2.31 25.86 -11.85
N ILE A 108 -2.43 24.58 -11.54
CA ILE A 108 -1.44 23.58 -11.91
C ILE A 108 -2.15 22.41 -12.56
N VAL A 109 -1.64 21.91 -13.68
CA VAL A 109 -2.23 20.80 -14.43
C VAL A 109 -1.17 19.87 -15.00
N THR A 110 -1.41 18.58 -14.93
CA THR A 110 -0.66 17.59 -15.71
C THR A 110 -1.42 17.30 -17.00
N LEU A 111 -0.79 17.55 -18.15
CA LEU A 111 -1.38 17.30 -19.48
C LEU A 111 -0.94 15.95 -20.04
N PRO A 112 -1.83 15.23 -20.73
CA PRO A 112 -1.49 13.97 -21.39
C PRO A 112 -0.57 14.17 -22.61
N HIS A 113 -0.67 15.32 -23.29
CA HIS A 113 0.00 15.56 -24.57
C HIS A 113 0.86 16.81 -24.59
N THR A 114 2.14 16.63 -24.90
CA THR A 114 3.09 17.72 -25.12
C THR A 114 2.72 18.57 -26.35
N THR A 115 2.16 17.94 -27.38
CA THR A 115 1.76 18.62 -28.63
C THR A 115 0.74 19.72 -28.42
N TRP A 116 -0.14 19.61 -27.45
CA TRP A 116 -1.11 20.64 -27.11
C TRP A 116 -0.45 21.96 -26.67
N MET A 117 0.66 21.87 -25.98
CA MET A 117 1.44 23.06 -25.60
C MET A 117 2.10 23.75 -26.80
N LEU A 118 2.46 22.99 -27.84
CA LEU A 118 3.08 23.53 -29.05
C LEU A 118 2.12 24.37 -29.88
N THR A 119 0.80 24.20 -29.72
CA THR A 119 -0.21 25.04 -30.39
C THR A 119 -0.26 26.45 -29.81
N GLY A 120 0.25 26.66 -28.60
CA GLY A 120 0.12 27.90 -27.84
C GLY A 120 -1.31 28.22 -27.38
N GLN A 121 -2.27 27.32 -27.63
CA GLN A 121 -3.69 27.55 -27.32
C GLN A 121 -3.92 27.46 -25.78
N ILE A 122 -3.35 26.49 -25.12
CA ILE A 122 -3.40 26.35 -23.63
C ILE A 122 -2.89 27.62 -22.96
N GLN A 123 -1.77 28.18 -23.42
CA GLN A 123 -1.15 29.38 -22.82
C GLN A 123 -2.00 30.64 -23.06
N ARG A 124 -2.68 30.72 -24.19
CA ARG A 124 -3.58 31.84 -24.47
C ARG A 124 -4.87 31.79 -23.66
N GLU A 125 -5.46 30.61 -23.53
CA GLU A 125 -6.72 30.43 -22.80
C GLU A 125 -6.53 30.47 -21.27
N PHE A 126 -5.35 30.02 -20.78
CA PHE A 126 -5.04 29.91 -19.37
C PHE A 126 -3.65 30.49 -19.05
N PRO A 127 -3.47 31.82 -19.09
CA PRO A 127 -2.14 32.46 -19.03
C PRO A 127 -1.40 32.25 -17.70
N GLU A 128 -2.12 32.01 -16.60
CA GLU A 128 -1.49 31.76 -15.28
C GLU A 128 -1.25 30.28 -15.00
N LEU A 129 -1.61 29.39 -15.93
CA LEU A 129 -1.55 27.95 -15.72
C LEU A 129 -0.11 27.44 -15.75
N LYS A 130 0.28 26.73 -14.71
CA LYS A 130 1.54 25.99 -14.62
C LYS A 130 1.33 24.58 -15.11
N VAL A 131 1.94 24.25 -16.23
CA VAL A 131 1.71 22.96 -16.88
C VAL A 131 2.82 21.98 -16.54
N LYS A 132 2.42 20.76 -16.19
CA LYS A 132 3.28 19.59 -15.97
C LYS A 132 3.15 18.62 -17.16
N ASN A 133 4.24 17.91 -17.49
CA ASN A 133 4.14 16.71 -18.32
C ASN A 133 3.64 15.52 -17.50
N THR A 134 3.01 14.55 -18.15
CA THR A 134 2.76 13.24 -17.52
C THR A 134 4.05 12.46 -17.36
N ILE A 135 4.15 11.69 -16.28
CA ILE A 135 5.28 10.78 -16.05
C ILE A 135 5.40 9.70 -17.14
N LEU A 136 4.27 9.38 -17.80
CA LEU A 136 4.23 8.44 -18.92
C LEU A 136 4.98 8.93 -20.18
N ARG A 137 5.58 10.12 -20.14
CA ARG A 137 6.49 10.61 -21.19
C ARG A 137 7.94 10.23 -20.95
N GLU A 138 8.25 9.58 -19.83
CA GLU A 138 9.57 9.00 -19.52
C GLU A 138 10.73 9.95 -19.81
N VAL A 139 10.66 11.16 -19.27
CA VAL A 139 11.65 12.23 -19.51
C VAL A 139 12.95 11.88 -18.81
N THR A 140 14.00 11.58 -19.59
CA THR A 140 15.30 11.13 -19.08
C THR A 140 16.48 11.99 -19.54
N ARG A 141 16.29 12.83 -20.58
CA ARG A 141 17.41 13.51 -21.25
C ARG A 141 17.39 15.02 -21.02
N PRO A 142 18.58 15.66 -20.86
CA PRO A 142 18.69 17.11 -20.69
C PRO A 142 18.00 17.92 -21.79
N ASN A 143 18.08 17.45 -23.04
CA ASN A 143 17.50 18.16 -24.17
C ASN A 143 15.97 18.16 -24.15
N GLU A 144 15.36 17.12 -23.56
CA GLU A 144 13.90 17.08 -23.35
C GLU A 144 13.46 18.17 -22.37
N ILE A 145 14.22 18.43 -21.31
CA ILE A 145 13.97 19.50 -20.36
C ILE A 145 13.92 20.84 -21.06
N VAL A 146 14.94 21.12 -21.89
CA VAL A 146 15.02 22.39 -22.65
C VAL A 146 13.86 22.53 -23.64
N ASN A 147 13.50 21.46 -24.33
CA ASN A 147 12.41 21.49 -25.31
C ASN A 147 11.04 21.65 -24.63
N LEU A 148 10.81 20.96 -23.51
CA LEU A 148 9.59 21.13 -22.71
C LEU A 148 9.48 22.56 -22.14
N ALA A 149 10.58 23.13 -21.63
CA ALA A 149 10.61 24.50 -21.17
C ALA A 149 10.28 25.51 -22.29
N LYS A 150 10.84 25.31 -23.49
CA LYS A 150 10.54 26.13 -24.67
C LYS A 150 9.10 26.00 -25.12
N ALA A 151 8.50 24.80 -24.99
CA ALA A 151 7.08 24.56 -25.27
C ALA A 151 6.13 25.18 -24.23
N GLY A 152 6.67 25.68 -23.10
CA GLY A 152 5.88 26.35 -22.07
C GLY A 152 5.55 25.48 -20.84
N PHE A 153 6.14 24.31 -20.71
CA PHE A 153 6.05 23.55 -19.46
C PHE A 153 6.83 24.26 -18.37
N TYR A 154 6.22 24.36 -17.20
CA TYR A 154 6.83 24.95 -16.03
C TYR A 154 7.34 23.92 -15.03
N TYR A 155 6.70 22.73 -14.99
CA TYR A 155 6.98 21.69 -14.02
C TYR A 155 7.19 20.37 -14.76
N ILE A 156 8.37 19.78 -14.64
CA ILE A 156 8.77 18.62 -15.41
C ILE A 156 8.92 17.43 -14.48
N ASN A 157 8.05 16.43 -14.68
CA ASN A 157 8.16 15.13 -14.04
C ASN A 157 9.18 14.29 -14.80
N LEU A 158 10.24 13.89 -14.12
CA LEU A 158 11.25 12.99 -14.65
C LEU A 158 10.77 11.54 -14.61
N ASP A 159 11.39 10.73 -15.44
CA ASP A 159 11.27 9.29 -15.32
C ASP A 159 11.83 8.79 -13.98
N ARG A 160 11.21 7.76 -13.41
CA ARG A 160 11.58 7.18 -12.13
C ARG A 160 12.96 6.51 -12.14
N ASP A 161 13.38 5.98 -13.27
CA ASP A 161 14.64 5.27 -13.39
C ASP A 161 15.86 6.19 -13.14
N LEU A 162 15.68 7.50 -13.29
CA LEU A 162 16.70 8.49 -12.94
C LEU A 162 17.08 8.51 -11.45
N MET A 163 16.31 7.86 -10.58
CA MET A 163 16.74 7.65 -9.19
C MET A 163 18.05 6.89 -9.07
N ARG A 164 18.38 6.11 -10.06
CA ARG A 164 19.59 5.27 -10.12
C ARG A 164 20.62 5.76 -11.14
N ASP A 165 20.52 7.05 -11.58
CA ASP A 165 21.44 7.66 -12.55
C ASP A 165 21.79 9.11 -12.18
N ARG A 166 22.71 9.27 -11.21
CA ARG A 166 23.19 10.59 -10.75
C ARG A 166 23.89 11.36 -11.87
N ASP A 167 24.54 10.67 -12.81
CA ASP A 167 25.22 11.29 -13.95
C ASP A 167 24.22 12.00 -14.88
N SER A 168 23.09 11.37 -15.13
CA SER A 168 22.01 11.99 -15.92
C SER A 168 21.35 13.13 -15.16
N LEU A 169 21.13 13.01 -13.85
CA LEU A 169 20.59 14.09 -13.02
C LEU A 169 21.51 15.33 -13.01
N LEU A 170 22.81 15.17 -12.93
CA LEU A 170 23.78 16.28 -13.05
C LEU A 170 23.66 17.01 -14.37
N ARG A 171 23.45 16.29 -15.46
CA ARG A 171 23.24 16.89 -16.79
C ARG A 171 21.87 17.59 -16.89
N ILE A 172 20.83 17.04 -16.27
CA ILE A 172 19.51 17.63 -16.18
C ILE A 172 19.56 18.93 -15.36
N LYS A 173 20.31 18.96 -14.25
CA LYS A 173 20.54 20.18 -13.46
C LYS A 173 21.13 21.31 -14.33
N LYS A 174 22.14 21.01 -15.15
CA LYS A 174 22.71 21.99 -16.09
C LYS A 174 21.68 22.48 -17.12
N ALA A 175 20.82 21.57 -17.63
CA ALA A 175 19.75 21.96 -18.55
C ALA A 175 18.70 22.86 -17.86
N LYS A 176 18.37 22.61 -16.60
CA LYS A 176 17.49 23.47 -15.78
C LYS A 176 18.10 24.87 -15.59
N GLU A 177 19.39 24.95 -15.29
CA GLU A 177 20.13 26.22 -15.15
C GLU A 177 20.11 26.99 -16.49
N TYR A 178 20.34 26.30 -17.60
CA TYR A 178 20.22 26.89 -18.93
C TYR A 178 18.81 27.40 -19.21
N CYS A 179 17.75 26.65 -18.86
CA CYS A 179 16.37 27.10 -19.01
C CYS A 179 16.12 28.40 -18.23
N ALA A 180 16.64 28.52 -17.02
CA ALA A 180 16.55 29.75 -16.23
C ALA A 180 17.29 30.91 -16.92
N SER A 181 18.47 30.69 -17.48
CA SER A 181 19.27 31.70 -18.17
C SER A 181 18.58 32.30 -19.42
N ILE A 182 17.72 31.51 -20.07
CA ILE A 182 16.93 31.95 -21.25
C ILE A 182 15.54 32.46 -20.89
N GLY A 183 15.27 32.73 -19.60
CA GLY A 183 13.99 33.22 -19.13
C GLY A 183 12.85 32.20 -19.13
N LYS A 184 13.17 30.90 -19.12
CA LYS A 184 12.23 29.78 -19.09
C LYS A 184 12.49 28.86 -17.90
N PRO A 185 12.44 29.40 -16.66
CA PRO A 185 12.72 28.58 -15.47
C PRO A 185 11.71 27.44 -15.34
N VAL A 186 12.21 26.26 -14.95
CA VAL A 186 11.41 25.07 -14.70
C VAL A 186 11.62 24.51 -13.32
N LYS A 187 10.61 23.85 -12.78
CA LYS A 187 10.69 22.98 -11.62
C LYS A 187 10.87 21.52 -12.08
N ILE A 188 11.74 20.81 -11.40
CA ILE A 188 12.01 19.39 -11.69
C ILE A 188 11.46 18.54 -10.54
N SER A 189 10.70 17.53 -10.86
CA SER A 189 10.23 16.57 -9.85
C SER A 189 10.63 15.14 -10.17
N LEU A 190 10.74 14.38 -9.09
CA LEU A 190 11.00 12.96 -9.11
C LEU A 190 9.96 12.24 -8.26
N LEU A 191 9.40 11.14 -8.77
CA LEU A 191 8.49 10.29 -8.01
C LEU A 191 9.31 9.46 -7.03
N SER A 192 9.04 9.54 -5.73
CA SER A 192 10.02 9.19 -4.71
C SER A 192 9.74 7.89 -3.95
N ASN A 193 8.49 7.52 -3.75
CA ASN A 193 8.13 6.33 -2.99
C ASN A 193 7.30 5.33 -3.81
N GLU A 194 7.64 5.18 -5.09
CA GLU A 194 7.03 4.20 -5.97
C GLU A 194 7.84 2.90 -5.99
N TRP A 195 7.12 1.79 -5.95
CA TRP A 195 7.70 0.45 -5.94
C TRP A 195 7.76 -0.21 -7.31
N CYS A 196 7.72 0.58 -8.36
CA CYS A 196 7.91 0.06 -9.71
C CYS A 196 9.36 -0.40 -9.92
N TRP A 197 9.52 -1.48 -10.66
CA TRP A 197 10.82 -1.95 -11.12
C TRP A 197 11.43 -0.96 -12.10
N GLY A 198 12.74 -0.75 -11.98
CA GLY A 198 13.47 -0.02 -12.99
C GLY A 198 13.48 -0.76 -14.32
N GLY A 199 13.29 -0.02 -15.42
CA GLY A 199 13.20 -0.61 -16.75
C GLY A 199 11.97 -1.49 -16.98
N CYS A 200 10.86 -1.23 -16.29
CA CYS A 200 9.64 -2.02 -16.43
C CYS A 200 9.11 -2.02 -17.88
N PRO A 201 9.07 -3.18 -18.57
CA PRO A 201 8.67 -3.22 -19.98
C PRO A 201 7.17 -3.06 -20.21
N ILE A 202 6.34 -3.23 -19.16
CA ILE A 202 4.88 -3.22 -19.26
C ILE A 202 4.24 -1.97 -18.68
N MET A 203 5.03 -0.96 -18.29
CA MET A 203 4.50 0.21 -17.59
C MET A 203 3.44 0.98 -18.40
N PRO A 204 3.62 1.28 -19.69
CA PRO A 204 2.60 1.96 -20.48
C PRO A 204 1.30 1.15 -20.61
N GLU A 205 1.39 -0.16 -20.82
CA GLU A 205 0.25 -1.06 -20.91
C GLU A 205 -0.44 -1.20 -19.56
N HIS A 206 0.33 -1.28 -18.47
CA HIS A 206 -0.23 -1.34 -17.13
C HIS A 206 -1.07 -0.09 -16.80
N TYR A 207 -0.59 1.10 -17.16
CA TYR A 207 -1.37 2.32 -16.98
C TYR A 207 -2.61 2.33 -17.86
N HIS A 208 -2.50 1.89 -19.12
CA HIS A 208 -3.66 1.78 -20.00
C HIS A 208 -4.67 0.74 -19.49
N TYR A 209 -4.20 -0.42 -19.07
CA TYR A 209 -5.03 -1.46 -18.49
C TYR A 209 -5.80 -0.97 -17.27
N ASN A 210 -5.13 -0.27 -16.35
CA ASN A 210 -5.79 0.29 -15.18
C ASN A 210 -6.92 1.28 -15.51
N MET A 211 -6.86 1.93 -16.69
CA MET A 211 -7.93 2.81 -17.16
C MET A 211 -9.18 2.08 -17.65
N VAL A 212 -9.04 0.86 -18.13
CA VAL A 212 -10.12 0.11 -18.79
C VAL A 212 -10.57 -1.12 -18.00
N ARG A 213 -9.88 -1.46 -16.93
CA ARG A 213 -10.11 -2.72 -16.20
C ARG A 213 -11.50 -2.86 -15.58
N GLU A 214 -12.24 -1.77 -15.40
CA GLU A 214 -13.63 -1.79 -14.92
C GLU A 214 -14.65 -1.85 -16.06
N LYS A 215 -14.16 -1.83 -17.31
CA LYS A 215 -15.02 -2.05 -18.46
C LYS A 215 -14.96 -3.53 -18.81
N ASP A 216 -16.09 -4.19 -18.80
CA ASP A 216 -16.26 -5.54 -19.35
C ASP A 216 -16.05 -5.52 -20.87
N ASP A 217 -14.88 -5.12 -21.30
CA ASP A 217 -14.51 -5.06 -22.70
C ASP A 217 -13.69 -6.30 -23.05
N PRO A 218 -14.23 -7.24 -23.84
CA PRO A 218 -13.58 -8.50 -24.16
C PRO A 218 -12.30 -8.34 -24.99
N GLN A 219 -12.03 -7.15 -25.55
CA GLN A 219 -10.75 -6.89 -26.26
C GLN A 219 -9.55 -6.78 -25.29
N TYR A 220 -9.79 -6.56 -23.99
CA TYR A 220 -8.74 -6.45 -22.98
C TYR A 220 -8.64 -7.72 -22.16
N PHE A 221 -7.43 -8.16 -21.89
CA PHE A 221 -7.13 -9.35 -21.07
C PHE A 221 -7.25 -9.03 -19.58
N ASN A 222 -8.40 -8.57 -19.13
CA ASN A 222 -8.62 -8.02 -17.81
C ASN A 222 -7.98 -8.84 -16.68
N ASP A 223 -8.30 -10.14 -16.61
CA ASP A 223 -7.79 -11.00 -15.54
C ASP A 223 -6.32 -11.39 -15.74
N SER A 224 -5.88 -11.54 -16.99
CA SER A 224 -4.52 -11.99 -17.30
C SER A 224 -3.50 -10.91 -17.00
N ILE A 225 -3.78 -9.66 -17.36
CA ILE A 225 -2.86 -8.54 -17.18
C ILE A 225 -2.79 -8.13 -15.71
N SER A 226 -3.89 -8.17 -14.96
CA SER A 226 -3.87 -7.91 -13.53
C SER A 226 -3.02 -8.92 -12.75
N ARG A 227 -2.90 -10.15 -13.25
CA ARG A 227 -2.03 -11.20 -12.68
C ARG A 227 -0.57 -11.07 -13.10
N VAL A 228 -0.27 -10.34 -14.16
CA VAL A 228 1.11 -10.00 -14.59
C VAL A 228 1.49 -8.62 -14.07
N SER A 229 1.02 -8.27 -12.88
CA SER A 229 1.45 -7.05 -12.18
C SER A 229 2.83 -7.24 -11.53
N CYS A 230 3.42 -6.16 -11.05
CA CYS A 230 4.70 -6.18 -10.32
C CYS A 230 4.71 -7.21 -9.20
N SER A 231 3.57 -7.42 -8.50
CA SER A 231 3.44 -8.45 -7.47
C SER A 231 3.81 -9.86 -7.96
N THR A 232 3.54 -10.20 -9.22
CA THR A 232 3.94 -11.51 -9.78
C THR A 232 5.46 -11.66 -9.90
N TRP A 233 6.19 -10.56 -9.99
CA TRP A 233 7.65 -10.53 -10.05
C TRP A 233 8.24 -10.44 -8.65
N ASP A 234 7.61 -9.67 -7.77
CA ASP A 234 7.99 -9.52 -6.36
C ASP A 234 7.92 -10.85 -5.61
N GLU A 235 6.88 -11.65 -5.84
CA GLU A 235 6.71 -12.97 -5.22
C GLU A 235 7.84 -13.96 -5.56
N LYS A 236 8.51 -13.75 -6.68
CA LYS A 236 9.59 -14.64 -7.17
C LYS A 236 10.99 -14.08 -6.92
N ASP A 237 11.10 -12.80 -6.57
CA ASP A 237 12.39 -12.14 -6.36
C ASP A 237 12.46 -11.56 -4.95
N PRO A 238 13.13 -12.24 -4.01
CA PRO A 238 13.30 -11.74 -2.64
C PRO A 238 14.01 -10.39 -2.56
N ALA A 239 14.74 -9.98 -3.61
CA ALA A 239 15.43 -8.70 -3.67
C ALA A 239 14.63 -7.60 -4.39
N ALA A 240 13.36 -7.85 -4.74
CA ALA A 240 12.52 -6.92 -5.49
C ALA A 240 12.49 -5.52 -4.88
N SER A 241 12.32 -5.41 -3.56
CA SER A 241 12.31 -4.14 -2.83
C SER A 241 13.60 -3.34 -3.02
N LEU A 242 14.75 -4.00 -3.02
CA LEU A 242 16.05 -3.36 -3.26
C LEU A 242 16.27 -2.97 -4.73
N LYS A 243 15.53 -3.56 -5.66
CA LYS A 243 15.55 -3.28 -7.11
C LYS A 243 14.49 -2.28 -7.54
N ALA A 244 13.60 -1.85 -6.64
CA ALA A 244 12.55 -0.89 -6.96
C ALA A 244 13.10 0.52 -7.26
N ALA A 245 12.36 1.25 -8.10
CA ALA A 245 12.62 2.65 -8.39
C ALA A 245 12.07 3.54 -7.26
N THR A 246 12.71 3.50 -6.11
CA THR A 246 12.40 4.33 -4.95
C THR A 246 13.66 4.90 -4.33
N ILE A 247 13.54 6.05 -3.69
CA ILE A 247 14.65 6.66 -2.97
C ILE A 247 14.90 5.86 -1.69
N SER A 248 16.17 5.70 -1.32
CA SER A 248 16.54 5.03 -0.08
C SER A 248 15.98 5.76 1.15
N PRO A 249 15.84 5.09 2.30
CA PRO A 249 15.25 5.70 3.50
C PRO A 249 16.17 6.70 4.21
N TRP A 250 17.41 6.87 3.78
CA TRP A 250 18.35 7.81 4.41
C TRP A 250 18.13 9.24 3.94
N ARG A 251 18.05 10.14 4.90
CA ARG A 251 17.84 11.56 4.67
C ARG A 251 18.87 12.18 3.73
N GLU A 252 20.14 11.83 3.89
CA GLU A 252 21.22 12.33 3.07
C GLU A 252 21.05 12.02 1.59
N ASP A 253 20.44 10.89 1.27
CA ASP A 253 20.18 10.52 -0.13
C ASP A 253 19.10 11.44 -0.76
N TRP A 254 18.11 11.87 0.04
CA TRP A 254 17.12 12.87 -0.40
C TRP A 254 17.73 14.27 -0.53
N GLU A 255 18.61 14.65 0.38
CA GLU A 255 19.36 15.90 0.31
C GLU A 255 20.27 15.94 -0.92
N GLU A 256 20.92 14.82 -1.26
CA GLU A 256 21.70 14.68 -2.50
C GLU A 256 20.82 14.92 -3.74
N PHE A 257 19.58 14.41 -3.80
CA PHE A 257 18.68 14.70 -4.92
C PHE A 257 18.32 16.18 -5.04
N ILE A 258 18.17 16.90 -3.92
CA ILE A 258 17.96 18.34 -3.93
C ILE A 258 19.18 19.05 -4.52
N ASP A 259 20.38 18.65 -4.13
CA ASP A 259 21.63 19.17 -4.66
C ASP A 259 21.81 18.86 -6.15
N LEU A 260 21.26 17.73 -6.62
CA LEU A 260 21.19 17.35 -8.03
C LEU A 260 20.09 18.10 -8.81
N GLY A 261 19.38 19.02 -8.18
CA GLY A 261 18.44 19.93 -8.84
C GLY A 261 16.98 19.52 -8.81
N ILE A 262 16.61 18.48 -8.03
CA ILE A 262 15.22 18.13 -7.79
C ILE A 262 14.57 19.18 -6.87
N ASP A 263 13.49 19.77 -7.33
CA ASP A 263 12.75 20.79 -6.57
C ASP A 263 11.61 20.18 -5.76
N VAL A 264 10.98 19.12 -6.30
CA VAL A 264 9.77 18.54 -5.73
C VAL A 264 9.84 17.03 -5.74
N PHE A 265 9.64 16.42 -4.59
CA PHE A 265 9.41 14.99 -4.47
C PHE A 265 7.92 14.70 -4.62
N LYS A 266 7.56 14.02 -5.72
CA LYS A 266 6.18 13.58 -5.90
C LYS A 266 5.97 12.31 -5.10
N MET A 267 5.00 12.36 -4.19
CA MET A 267 4.67 11.24 -3.31
C MET A 267 3.55 10.39 -3.92
N HIS A 268 3.58 9.10 -3.61
CA HIS A 268 2.52 8.16 -3.96
C HIS A 268 1.43 8.11 -2.88
N GLY A 269 0.27 7.49 -3.16
CA GLY A 269 -0.78 7.29 -2.16
C GLY A 269 -2.18 7.64 -2.65
N ARG A 270 -2.32 7.96 -3.94
CA ARG A 270 -3.61 8.26 -4.54
C ARG A 270 -4.50 7.00 -4.60
N GLU A 271 -3.91 5.86 -4.88
CA GLU A 271 -4.57 4.56 -5.06
C GLU A 271 -4.74 3.77 -3.76
N ASN A 272 -4.02 4.16 -2.71
CA ASN A 272 -3.96 3.37 -1.49
C ASN A 272 -3.74 4.27 -0.27
N ALA A 273 -4.63 4.18 0.72
CA ALA A 273 -4.54 4.96 1.96
C ALA A 273 -3.23 4.71 2.72
N MET A 274 -2.73 3.47 2.76
CA MET A 274 -1.46 3.13 3.42
C MET A 274 -0.28 3.87 2.80
N ARG A 275 -0.25 3.99 1.47
CA ARG A 275 0.78 4.79 0.80
C ARG A 275 0.68 6.27 1.07
N LEU A 276 -0.53 6.79 1.27
CA LEU A 276 -0.71 8.17 1.69
C LEU A 276 -0.15 8.39 3.11
N TYR A 277 -0.44 7.47 4.04
CA TYR A 277 0.12 7.53 5.39
C TYR A 277 1.63 7.43 5.40
N GLU A 278 2.21 6.55 4.58
CA GLU A 278 3.65 6.48 4.37
C GLU A 278 4.20 7.83 3.92
N SER A 279 3.57 8.44 2.91
CA SER A 279 3.95 9.76 2.41
C SER A 279 3.84 10.86 3.48
N MET A 280 2.79 10.83 4.28
CA MET A 280 2.63 11.73 5.43
C MET A 280 3.72 11.49 6.49
N SER A 281 4.02 10.24 6.80
CA SER A 281 5.08 9.87 7.73
C SER A 281 6.46 10.37 7.28
N ILE A 282 6.80 10.20 6.01
CA ILE A 282 8.05 10.70 5.43
C ILE A 282 8.15 12.22 5.61
N ILE A 283 7.09 12.97 5.33
CA ILE A 283 7.09 14.44 5.48
C ILE A 283 7.22 14.85 6.95
N ASN A 284 6.53 14.16 7.85
CA ASN A 284 6.65 14.41 9.28
C ASN A 284 8.10 14.20 9.78
N ARG A 285 8.69 13.06 9.41
CA ARG A 285 10.10 12.75 9.74
C ARG A 285 11.07 13.73 9.08
N TRP A 286 10.77 14.21 7.88
CA TRP A 286 11.52 15.29 7.27
C TRP A 286 11.51 16.56 8.13
N LYS A 287 10.34 16.94 8.64
CA LYS A 287 10.18 18.12 9.53
C LYS A 287 10.90 17.91 10.85
N THR A 288 10.81 16.74 11.47
CA THR A 288 11.42 16.44 12.78
C THR A 288 12.90 16.08 12.70
N ASN A 289 13.49 16.08 11.51
CA ASN A 289 14.89 15.71 11.26
C ASN A 289 15.24 14.26 11.64
N GLU A 290 14.28 13.37 11.48
CA GLU A 290 14.45 11.92 11.68
C GLU A 290 14.81 11.23 10.37
N GLU A 291 15.31 9.97 10.47
CA GLU A 291 15.50 9.12 9.31
C GLU A 291 14.15 8.80 8.62
N LEU A 292 14.16 8.78 7.31
CA LEU A 292 12.97 8.59 6.49
C LEU A 292 12.70 7.09 6.33
N LEU A 293 12.25 6.46 7.40
CA LEU A 293 11.99 5.02 7.43
C LEU A 293 10.97 4.63 6.36
N HIS A 294 11.37 3.65 5.55
CA HIS A 294 10.51 3.06 4.55
C HIS A 294 10.16 1.62 5.00
N PRO A 295 8.90 1.28 5.30
CA PRO A 295 8.55 0.00 5.90
C PRO A 295 9.12 -1.23 5.17
N GLN A 296 9.09 -1.20 3.83
CA GLN A 296 9.59 -2.32 3.03
C GLN A 296 11.12 -2.41 2.97
N PHE A 297 11.84 -1.31 3.22
CA PHE A 297 13.30 -1.36 3.36
C PHE A 297 13.73 -1.81 4.74
N ASN A 298 12.99 -1.46 5.78
CA ASN A 298 13.35 -1.78 7.15
C ASN A 298 13.52 -3.28 7.36
N GLU A 299 12.65 -4.08 6.75
CA GLU A 299 12.73 -5.54 6.85
C GLU A 299 14.06 -6.12 6.35
N TYR A 300 14.71 -5.45 5.38
CA TYR A 300 15.98 -5.91 4.79
C TYR A 300 17.20 -5.12 5.26
N ILE A 301 17.03 -3.94 5.80
CA ILE A 301 18.10 -2.96 6.00
C ILE A 301 18.52 -2.84 7.46
N GLU A 302 17.59 -2.90 8.42
CA GLU A 302 17.93 -2.74 9.82
C GLU A 302 18.89 -3.81 10.32
N ASP A 303 18.67 -5.06 9.98
CA ASP A 303 19.56 -6.15 10.41
C ASP A 303 20.91 -6.19 9.68
N VAL A 304 20.96 -5.67 8.46
CA VAL A 304 22.20 -5.64 7.65
C VAL A 304 23.07 -4.44 8.00
N SER A 305 22.46 -3.32 8.44
CA SER A 305 23.18 -2.10 8.78
C SER A 305 23.96 -2.19 10.09
N LEU A 306 23.51 -3.03 11.04
CA LEU A 306 24.05 -3.04 12.41
C LEU A 306 25.37 -3.80 12.57
N GLU A 307 25.72 -4.75 11.69
CA GLU A 307 26.87 -5.61 11.91
C GLU A 307 28.01 -5.53 10.91
N GLU A 308 27.80 -5.13 9.61
CA GLU A 308 28.84 -5.26 8.58
C GLU A 308 28.96 -4.10 7.58
N ARG A 309 28.18 -3.04 7.67
CA ARG A 309 28.09 -1.92 6.69
C ARG A 309 27.88 -2.28 5.21
N PRO A 310 27.34 -3.43 4.81
CA PRO A 310 27.04 -3.70 3.40
C PRO A 310 26.01 -2.74 2.82
N ILE A 311 25.24 -2.07 3.68
CA ILE A 311 24.23 -1.11 3.26
C ILE A 311 24.83 0.21 2.74
N ASP A 312 25.92 0.69 3.31
CA ASP A 312 26.62 1.86 2.79
C ASP A 312 27.16 1.57 1.40
N ILE A 313 27.66 0.36 1.18
CA ILE A 313 28.13 -0.09 -0.14
C ILE A 313 26.96 -0.21 -1.12
N TRP A 314 25.80 -0.71 -0.67
CA TRP A 314 24.60 -0.75 -1.48
C TRP A 314 24.11 0.65 -1.85
N ARG A 315 24.06 1.59 -0.91
CA ARG A 315 23.70 3.00 -1.15
C ARG A 315 24.59 3.63 -2.22
N GLU A 316 25.90 3.43 -2.14
CA GLU A 316 26.83 3.91 -3.16
C GLU A 316 26.62 3.22 -4.51
N LYS A 317 26.40 1.90 -4.50
CA LYS A 317 26.16 1.12 -5.71
C LYS A 317 24.92 1.59 -6.47
N ILE A 318 23.83 1.88 -5.78
CA ILE A 318 22.57 2.26 -6.41
C ILE A 318 22.57 3.67 -7.00
N LYS A 319 23.51 4.53 -6.65
CA LYS A 319 23.58 5.91 -7.16
C LYS A 319 23.67 5.96 -8.69
N ASN A 320 24.37 5.01 -9.30
CA ASN A 320 24.58 4.94 -10.74
C ASN A 320 24.48 3.50 -11.29
N CYS A 321 23.65 2.64 -10.68
CA CYS A 321 23.48 1.27 -11.16
C CYS A 321 22.64 1.18 -12.43
N LYS A 322 21.82 2.22 -12.73
CA LYS A 322 20.99 2.33 -13.95
C LYS A 322 20.07 1.14 -14.19
N PHE A 323 19.78 0.38 -13.12
CA PHE A 323 19.03 -0.87 -13.18
C PHE A 323 19.62 -1.94 -14.12
N ASP A 324 20.94 -1.99 -14.27
CA ASP A 324 21.62 -3.07 -15.01
C ASP A 324 21.55 -4.41 -14.24
N CYS A 325 20.34 -4.76 -13.75
CA CYS A 325 20.10 -5.93 -12.90
C CYS A 325 20.35 -7.25 -13.64
N TRP A 326 20.22 -7.26 -14.96
CA TRP A 326 20.47 -8.43 -15.82
C TRP A 326 21.94 -8.92 -15.74
N ASP A 327 22.89 -8.03 -15.47
CA ASP A 327 24.33 -8.32 -15.35
C ASP A 327 24.85 -8.11 -13.91
N CYS A 328 23.94 -7.75 -12.98
CA CYS A 328 24.29 -7.41 -11.61
C CYS A 328 23.43 -8.20 -10.62
N ASN A 329 24.08 -8.96 -9.74
CA ASN A 329 23.41 -9.73 -8.68
C ASN A 329 23.63 -9.12 -7.28
N TYR A 330 23.99 -7.83 -7.19
CA TYR A 330 24.38 -7.22 -5.92
C TYR A 330 23.23 -7.19 -4.90
N CYS A 331 22.03 -6.74 -5.31
CA CYS A 331 20.87 -6.72 -4.44
C CYS A 331 20.49 -8.12 -3.97
N ASP A 332 20.56 -9.12 -4.86
CA ASP A 332 20.34 -10.53 -4.51
C ASP A 332 21.36 -11.02 -3.48
N SER A 333 22.63 -10.63 -3.62
CA SER A 333 23.66 -11.02 -2.66
C SER A 333 23.47 -10.40 -1.27
N VAL A 334 22.93 -9.17 -1.20
CA VAL A 334 22.58 -8.51 0.06
C VAL A 334 21.47 -9.30 0.77
N VAL A 335 20.39 -9.65 0.06
CA VAL A 335 19.28 -10.43 0.61
C VAL A 335 19.73 -11.85 0.99
N GLN A 336 20.51 -12.52 0.13
CA GLN A 336 21.04 -13.87 0.43
C GLN A 336 21.97 -13.90 1.64
N SER A 337 22.78 -12.86 1.85
CA SER A 337 23.64 -12.77 3.02
C SER A 337 22.82 -12.66 4.31
N ARG A 338 21.71 -11.97 4.26
CA ARG A 338 20.75 -11.88 5.35
C ARG A 338 20.02 -13.22 5.57
N MET A 339 19.50 -13.82 4.50
CA MET A 339 18.83 -15.13 4.59
C MET A 339 19.74 -16.17 5.23
N LYS A 340 21.02 -16.22 4.86
CA LYS A 340 22.01 -17.12 5.46
C LYS A 340 22.32 -16.79 6.94
N LYS A 341 22.28 -15.53 7.34
CA LYS A 341 22.40 -15.13 8.74
C LYS A 341 21.17 -15.57 9.54
N ASN A 342 20.01 -15.32 8.98
CA ASN A 342 18.73 -15.70 9.59
C ASN A 342 18.58 -17.22 9.71
N ASP A 343 19.05 -18.01 8.73
CA ASP A 343 19.10 -19.48 8.82
C ASP A 343 19.91 -20.00 10.04
N ARG A 344 20.82 -19.19 10.61
CA ARG A 344 21.55 -19.56 11.82
C ARG A 344 20.82 -19.25 13.14
N HIS A 345 19.75 -18.46 13.06
CA HIS A 345 19.00 -17.96 14.22
C HIS A 345 17.47 -17.91 14.01
N PHE A 346 16.93 -18.52 12.95
CA PHE A 346 15.48 -18.55 12.80
C PHE A 346 14.88 -19.37 13.94
N ASP A 347 14.20 -18.65 14.77
CA ASP A 347 13.19 -19.17 15.63
C ASP A 347 12.21 -20.06 14.84
N ASP A 348 11.93 -21.26 15.33
CA ASP A 348 11.08 -22.23 14.64
C ASP A 348 9.68 -21.66 14.32
N ASP A 349 9.16 -20.75 15.15
CA ASP A 349 7.85 -20.14 14.93
C ASP A 349 7.89 -19.11 13.78
N ILE A 350 8.98 -18.34 13.66
CA ILE A 350 9.17 -17.40 12.54
C ILE A 350 9.26 -18.17 11.22
N LYS A 351 10.05 -19.26 11.22
CA LYS A 351 10.15 -20.14 10.05
C LYS A 351 8.80 -20.72 9.66
N LEU A 352 8.05 -21.20 10.65
CA LEU A 352 6.71 -21.73 10.45
C LEU A 352 5.78 -20.68 9.81
N VAL A 353 5.78 -19.44 10.31
CA VAL A 353 4.96 -18.34 9.75
C VAL A 353 5.32 -18.08 8.29
N LEU A 354 6.60 -17.94 7.97
CA LEU A 354 7.05 -17.68 6.60
C LEU A 354 6.69 -18.81 5.64
N GLU A 355 6.93 -20.07 6.04
CA GLU A 355 6.53 -21.24 5.24
C GLU A 355 5.00 -21.34 5.08
N SER A 356 4.25 -20.96 6.12
CA SER A 356 2.78 -20.98 6.08
C SER A 356 2.23 -19.94 5.12
N ILE A 357 2.82 -18.75 5.05
CA ILE A 357 2.48 -17.71 4.08
C ILE A 357 2.71 -18.22 2.65
N ASP A 358 3.89 -18.77 2.39
CA ASP A 358 4.26 -19.30 1.08
C ASP A 358 3.34 -20.42 0.61
N LYS A 359 3.05 -21.37 1.48
CA LYS A 359 2.15 -22.51 1.18
C LYS A 359 0.72 -22.04 0.96
N ALA A 360 0.24 -21.10 1.78
CA ALA A 360 -1.11 -20.55 1.66
C ALA A 360 -1.32 -19.83 0.32
N ALA A 361 -0.34 -19.07 -0.15
CA ALA A 361 -0.40 -18.42 -1.47
C ALA A 361 -0.55 -19.43 -2.63
N ARG A 362 -0.05 -20.65 -2.44
CA ARG A 362 -0.22 -21.77 -3.38
C ARG A 362 -1.41 -22.68 -3.06
N ARG A 363 -2.20 -22.36 -2.03
CA ARG A 363 -3.31 -23.17 -1.52
C ARG A 363 -2.88 -24.58 -1.11
N GLU A 364 -1.72 -24.69 -0.49
CA GLU A 364 -1.13 -25.94 -0.02
C GLU A 364 -1.27 -26.05 1.50
N SER A 365 -2.06 -26.98 1.99
CA SER A 365 -2.17 -27.36 3.41
C SER A 365 -2.93 -28.66 3.59
N ASN A 366 -3.26 -29.03 4.83
CA ASN A 366 -4.17 -30.13 5.10
C ASN A 366 -5.66 -29.73 5.02
N PHE A 367 -5.95 -28.45 4.82
CA PHE A 367 -7.30 -27.98 4.53
C PHE A 367 -7.70 -28.39 3.12
N ILE A 368 -8.91 -28.93 2.97
CA ILE A 368 -9.48 -29.41 1.69
C ILE A 368 -10.64 -28.49 1.33
N GLU A 369 -10.48 -27.73 0.23
CA GLU A 369 -11.49 -26.79 -0.26
C GLU A 369 -12.70 -27.51 -0.85
N GLU A 370 -12.48 -28.64 -1.54
CA GLU A 370 -13.54 -29.39 -2.21
C GLU A 370 -14.56 -29.95 -1.20
N GLY A 371 -15.80 -29.52 -1.35
CA GLY A 371 -16.89 -29.93 -0.46
C GLY A 371 -16.86 -29.26 0.92
N TYR A 372 -16.04 -28.23 1.13
CA TYR A 372 -16.05 -27.45 2.36
C TYR A 372 -17.36 -26.65 2.49
N LYS A 373 -18.09 -26.90 3.55
CA LYS A 373 -19.47 -26.42 3.69
C LYS A 373 -19.64 -25.18 4.60
N TYR A 374 -18.57 -24.80 5.33
CA TYR A 374 -18.64 -23.65 6.24
C TYR A 374 -18.24 -22.39 5.50
N GLU A 375 -19.21 -21.68 4.96
CA GLU A 375 -19.00 -20.37 4.33
C GLU A 375 -18.88 -19.28 5.40
N GLY A 376 -18.19 -18.20 5.09
CA GLY A 376 -17.99 -17.08 6.00
C GLY A 376 -17.10 -16.00 5.40
N LEU A 377 -16.96 -14.90 6.09
CA LEU A 377 -16.25 -13.70 5.67
C LEU A 377 -14.72 -13.89 5.72
N SER A 378 -14.18 -14.75 4.86
CA SER A 378 -12.74 -15.01 4.74
C SER A 378 -12.43 -15.70 3.42
N SER A 379 -11.16 -15.74 3.05
CA SER A 379 -10.68 -16.40 1.83
C SER A 379 -10.11 -17.80 2.10
N ASN A 380 -10.00 -18.60 1.03
CA ASN A 380 -9.31 -19.88 1.14
C ASN A 380 -7.82 -19.72 1.41
N VAL A 381 -7.19 -18.63 0.99
CA VAL A 381 -5.79 -18.33 1.31
C VAL A 381 -5.58 -18.18 2.82
N VAL A 382 -6.44 -17.41 3.50
CA VAL A 382 -6.41 -17.26 4.96
C VAL A 382 -6.65 -18.61 5.65
N ARG A 383 -7.62 -19.41 5.17
CA ARG A 383 -7.90 -20.76 5.70
C ARG A 383 -6.70 -21.70 5.58
N HIS A 384 -6.02 -21.72 4.42
CA HIS A 384 -4.79 -22.51 4.23
C HIS A 384 -3.66 -22.00 5.15
N PHE A 385 -3.54 -20.70 5.33
CA PHE A 385 -2.54 -20.10 6.21
C PHE A 385 -2.72 -20.56 7.66
N LEU A 386 -3.92 -20.39 8.21
CA LEU A 386 -4.24 -20.81 9.57
C LEU A 386 -4.03 -22.33 9.76
N ASN A 387 -4.45 -23.13 8.79
CA ASN A 387 -4.23 -24.58 8.83
C ASN A 387 -2.73 -24.94 8.83
N ASN A 388 -1.90 -24.22 8.08
CA ASN A 388 -0.45 -24.44 8.07
C ASN A 388 0.21 -24.05 9.41
N LEU A 389 -0.22 -22.97 10.06
CA LEU A 389 0.28 -22.61 11.38
C LEU A 389 0.07 -23.72 12.41
N LEU A 390 -1.03 -24.47 12.29
CA LEU A 390 -1.33 -25.61 13.17
C LEU A 390 -0.54 -26.90 12.83
N SER A 391 0.44 -26.82 11.95
CA SER A 391 1.42 -27.91 11.76
C SER A 391 2.49 -27.93 12.86
N LYS A 392 2.56 -26.92 13.71
CA LYS A 392 3.43 -26.86 14.88
C LYS A 392 3.14 -28.05 15.82
N PRO A 393 4.16 -28.82 16.26
CA PRO A 393 3.93 -30.04 17.05
C PRO A 393 3.22 -29.81 18.39
N ASP A 394 3.39 -28.63 18.97
CA ASP A 394 2.84 -28.21 20.27
C ASP A 394 1.74 -27.16 20.11
N ALA A 395 1.10 -27.06 18.92
CA ALA A 395 0.08 -26.08 18.67
C ALA A 395 -1.11 -26.22 19.62
N ILE A 396 -1.47 -25.13 20.26
CA ILE A 396 -2.72 -24.92 20.97
C ILE A 396 -3.37 -23.69 20.36
N TYR A 397 -4.48 -23.90 19.66
CA TYR A 397 -5.13 -22.87 18.87
C TYR A 397 -6.20 -22.13 19.65
N MET A 398 -6.32 -20.84 19.44
CA MET A 398 -7.45 -20.04 19.94
C MET A 398 -7.93 -19.11 18.85
N GLU A 399 -9.22 -19.11 18.58
CA GLU A 399 -9.87 -18.17 17.66
C GLU A 399 -10.92 -17.35 18.43
N LEU A 400 -10.87 -16.05 18.19
CA LEU A 400 -11.72 -15.04 18.81
C LEU A 400 -12.60 -14.42 17.72
N GLY A 401 -13.93 -14.62 17.80
CA GLY A 401 -14.85 -14.26 16.73
C GLY A 401 -15.02 -15.41 15.71
N VAL A 402 -15.61 -16.52 16.13
CA VAL A 402 -15.70 -17.71 15.26
C VAL A 402 -16.94 -17.73 14.36
N HIS A 403 -17.95 -16.92 14.67
CA HIS A 403 -19.20 -16.88 13.92
C HIS A 403 -19.75 -18.29 13.62
N ALA A 404 -19.86 -18.69 12.33
CA ALA A 404 -20.31 -20.02 11.91
C ALA A 404 -19.16 -21.04 11.79
N GLY A 405 -17.93 -20.69 12.11
CA GLY A 405 -16.76 -21.57 12.16
C GLY A 405 -15.98 -21.72 10.84
N SER A 406 -16.18 -20.83 9.90
CA SER A 406 -15.55 -20.89 8.59
C SER A 406 -14.01 -21.00 8.64
N THR A 407 -13.38 -20.18 9.45
CA THR A 407 -11.92 -20.15 9.66
C THR A 407 -11.49 -21.22 10.66
N PHE A 408 -12.24 -21.39 11.74
CA PHE A 408 -11.92 -22.35 12.80
C PHE A 408 -11.87 -23.80 12.30
N TYR A 409 -12.89 -24.25 11.57
CA TYR A 409 -12.93 -25.62 11.05
C TYR A 409 -11.94 -25.85 9.91
N ALA A 410 -11.66 -24.83 9.10
CA ALA A 410 -10.61 -24.91 8.10
C ALA A 410 -9.22 -25.02 8.74
N ALA A 411 -8.93 -24.20 9.74
CA ALA A 411 -7.67 -24.22 10.50
C ALA A 411 -7.42 -25.58 11.13
N THR A 412 -8.43 -26.16 11.77
CA THR A 412 -8.33 -27.43 12.52
C THR A 412 -8.52 -28.67 11.66
N MET A 413 -8.93 -28.54 10.39
CA MET A 413 -9.14 -29.69 9.50
C MET A 413 -7.88 -30.55 9.34
N ASN A 414 -8.02 -31.84 9.57
CA ASN A 414 -6.91 -32.83 9.50
C ASN A 414 -5.70 -32.44 10.41
N ARG A 415 -5.98 -31.79 11.55
CA ARG A 415 -5.01 -31.44 12.58
C ARG A 415 -5.43 -32.06 13.92
N ASP A 416 -4.50 -32.68 14.61
CA ASP A 416 -4.71 -33.18 15.99
C ASP A 416 -4.24 -32.14 16.99
N VAL A 417 -4.98 -31.03 17.10
CA VAL A 417 -4.64 -29.90 17.96
C VAL A 417 -5.78 -29.57 18.92
N GLU A 418 -5.41 -29.14 20.11
CA GLU A 418 -6.36 -28.61 21.07
C GLU A 418 -6.73 -27.18 20.68
N SER A 419 -8.04 -26.89 20.61
CA SER A 419 -8.51 -25.64 20.02
C SER A 419 -9.63 -25.01 20.82
N PHE A 420 -9.54 -23.71 21.05
CA PHE A 420 -10.53 -22.91 21.78
C PHE A 420 -11.20 -21.92 20.82
N ALA A 421 -12.50 -21.96 20.77
CA ALA A 421 -13.35 -21.08 19.99
C ALA A 421 -14.15 -20.17 20.91
N ILE A 422 -14.04 -18.87 20.74
CA ILE A 422 -14.70 -17.87 21.59
C ILE A 422 -15.54 -16.95 20.74
N ASP A 423 -16.84 -16.83 21.06
CA ASP A 423 -17.74 -15.88 20.44
C ASP A 423 -18.93 -15.60 21.36
N ASN A 424 -19.28 -14.35 21.57
CA ASN A 424 -20.44 -13.97 22.36
C ASN A 424 -21.73 -13.83 21.53
N TYR A 425 -21.60 -13.86 20.20
CA TYR A 425 -22.72 -13.63 19.25
C TYR A 425 -23.49 -12.34 19.49
N SER A 426 -22.81 -11.30 19.97
CA SER A 426 -23.44 -9.99 20.26
C SER A 426 -23.91 -9.27 19.00
N GLU A 427 -23.28 -9.52 17.86
CA GLU A 427 -23.60 -8.90 16.56
C GLU A 427 -24.88 -9.44 15.88
N LYS A 428 -25.74 -10.12 16.62
CA LYS A 428 -26.96 -10.73 16.09
C LYS A 428 -27.88 -9.81 15.30
N GLU A 429 -27.74 -8.52 15.46
CA GLU A 429 -28.64 -7.52 14.86
C GLU A 429 -28.04 -6.81 13.64
N ILE A 430 -26.74 -6.95 13.37
CA ILE A 430 -26.00 -6.06 12.43
C ILE A 430 -25.50 -6.76 11.16
N SER A 431 -25.35 -8.09 11.15
CA SER A 431 -24.82 -8.77 9.95
C SER A 431 -25.88 -8.92 8.86
N PRO A 432 -25.74 -8.27 7.71
CA PRO A 432 -26.62 -8.47 6.55
C PRO A 432 -26.50 -9.90 5.96
N PHE A 433 -25.46 -10.66 6.32
CA PHE A 433 -25.17 -12.01 5.83
C PHE A 433 -25.81 -13.12 6.69
N ARG A 434 -26.52 -12.78 7.74
CA ARG A 434 -27.12 -13.75 8.68
C ARG A 434 -28.08 -14.74 8.01
N ASP A 435 -28.76 -14.29 6.96
CA ASP A 435 -29.74 -15.11 6.21
C ASP A 435 -29.11 -15.90 5.05
N GLU A 436 -27.83 -15.64 4.75
CA GLU A 436 -27.15 -16.24 3.59
C GLU A 436 -26.34 -17.50 3.96
N VAL A 437 -25.94 -17.64 5.23
CA VAL A 437 -25.19 -18.82 5.68
C VAL A 437 -26.15 -19.89 6.19
N GLU A 438 -26.26 -20.99 5.44
CA GLU A 438 -27.01 -22.18 5.85
C GLU A 438 -26.12 -23.43 5.74
N VAL A 439 -25.88 -24.09 6.87
CA VAL A 439 -25.13 -25.36 6.92
C VAL A 439 -25.98 -26.40 7.63
N GLU A 440 -26.13 -27.58 7.04
CA GLU A 440 -26.89 -28.68 7.62
C GLU A 440 -28.36 -28.32 8.00
N GLY A 441 -28.96 -27.34 7.28
CA GLY A 441 -30.32 -26.86 7.55
C GLY A 441 -30.43 -25.85 8.69
N TYR A 442 -29.33 -25.40 9.25
CA TYR A 442 -29.28 -24.34 10.26
C TYR A 442 -28.91 -22.99 9.62
N LYS A 443 -29.60 -21.93 10.06
CA LYS A 443 -29.29 -20.54 9.69
C LYS A 443 -28.68 -19.74 10.85
N ASP A 444 -28.73 -20.29 12.07
CA ASP A 444 -28.16 -19.66 13.25
C ASP A 444 -26.67 -19.99 13.36
N PRO A 445 -25.76 -19.02 13.26
CA PRO A 445 -24.30 -19.24 13.29
C PRO A 445 -23.86 -20.06 14.50
N LYS A 446 -24.43 -19.82 15.67
CA LYS A 446 -24.14 -20.59 16.87
C LYS A 446 -24.51 -22.06 16.76
N LYS A 447 -25.65 -22.38 16.13
CA LYS A 447 -26.08 -23.76 15.92
C LYS A 447 -25.22 -24.44 14.86
N ILE A 448 -24.85 -23.71 13.80
CA ILE A 448 -23.92 -24.20 12.76
C ILE A 448 -22.59 -24.58 13.42
N PHE A 449 -22.06 -23.69 14.25
CA PHE A 449 -20.81 -23.95 14.96
C PHE A 449 -20.92 -25.18 15.87
N TRP A 450 -21.98 -25.27 16.69
CA TRP A 450 -22.18 -26.41 17.57
C TRP A 450 -22.25 -27.75 16.85
N ALA A 451 -22.88 -27.79 15.70
CA ALA A 451 -23.04 -29.01 14.91
C ALA A 451 -21.71 -29.53 14.31
N GLY A 452 -20.71 -28.64 14.15
CA GLY A 452 -19.40 -28.99 13.60
C GLY A 452 -18.34 -29.38 14.62
N LEU A 453 -18.56 -29.20 15.93
CA LEU A 453 -17.58 -29.47 16.96
C LEU A 453 -17.08 -30.91 17.01
N GLN A 454 -15.77 -31.05 17.11
CA GLN A 454 -15.05 -32.32 17.18
C GLN A 454 -14.35 -32.51 18.53
N GLU A 455 -13.76 -33.68 18.75
CA GLU A 455 -12.93 -33.95 19.91
C GLU A 455 -11.76 -32.97 20.00
N LYS A 456 -11.38 -32.53 21.20
CA LYS A 456 -10.36 -31.49 21.50
C LYS A 456 -10.71 -30.07 21.03
N GLN A 457 -11.94 -29.82 20.59
CA GLN A 457 -12.41 -28.49 20.26
C GLN A 457 -13.37 -28.00 21.34
N TYR A 458 -13.04 -26.88 21.96
CA TYR A 458 -13.76 -26.29 23.09
C TYR A 458 -14.38 -24.98 22.66
N PHE A 459 -15.68 -24.85 22.90
CA PHE A 459 -16.40 -23.64 22.55
C PHE A 459 -16.88 -22.89 23.79
N CYS A 460 -16.65 -21.61 23.84
CA CYS A 460 -17.09 -20.70 24.88
C CYS A 460 -17.95 -19.56 24.33
N ALA A 461 -19.23 -19.61 24.61
CA ALA A 461 -20.20 -18.58 24.22
C ALA A 461 -20.22 -17.42 25.23
N LYS A 462 -19.11 -16.67 25.31
CA LYS A 462 -18.89 -15.54 26.23
C LYS A 462 -18.17 -14.40 25.56
N SER A 463 -18.31 -13.20 26.10
CA SER A 463 -17.38 -12.11 25.80
C SER A 463 -15.98 -12.47 26.25
N ILE A 464 -14.97 -11.98 25.54
CA ILE A 464 -13.56 -12.27 25.87
C ILE A 464 -13.25 -11.89 27.32
N GLN A 465 -13.78 -10.76 27.77
CA GLN A 465 -13.56 -10.24 29.12
C GLN A 465 -14.28 -11.04 30.23
N ASP A 466 -15.20 -11.95 29.88
CA ASP A 466 -15.90 -12.85 30.82
C ASP A 466 -15.25 -14.24 30.92
N LEU A 467 -14.15 -14.47 30.20
CA LEU A 467 -13.44 -15.74 30.20
C LEU A 467 -12.77 -15.98 31.55
N THR A 468 -12.69 -17.23 31.94
CA THR A 468 -12.04 -17.67 33.17
C THR A 468 -10.98 -18.74 32.85
N PRO A 469 -10.06 -19.05 33.77
CA PRO A 469 -9.09 -20.15 33.59
C PRO A 469 -9.74 -21.53 33.38
N ARG A 470 -11.04 -21.67 33.65
CA ARG A 470 -11.78 -22.92 33.36
C ARG A 470 -12.21 -23.00 31.91
N ASP A 471 -12.38 -21.86 31.26
CA ASP A 471 -12.78 -21.79 29.86
C ASP A 471 -11.58 -22.03 28.93
N ILE A 472 -10.38 -21.59 29.35
CA ILE A 472 -9.12 -21.80 28.65
C ILE A 472 -8.16 -22.53 29.61
N HIS A 473 -8.20 -23.83 29.57
CA HIS A 473 -7.46 -24.69 30.52
C HIS A 473 -6.04 -25.05 30.09
N LYS A 474 -5.61 -24.60 28.90
CA LYS A 474 -4.23 -24.64 28.39
C LYS A 474 -3.85 -23.28 27.81
N GLN A 475 -2.56 -23.01 27.72
CA GLN A 475 -2.04 -21.76 27.21
C GLN A 475 -1.95 -21.79 25.68
N PRO A 476 -2.82 -21.06 24.94
CA PRO A 476 -2.74 -20.97 23.49
C PRO A 476 -1.43 -20.33 23.05
N ASN A 477 -0.85 -20.90 21.97
CA ASN A 477 0.38 -20.40 21.35
C ASN A 477 0.21 -20.06 19.87
N VAL A 478 -0.99 -20.28 19.29
CA VAL A 478 -1.41 -19.77 17.97
C VAL A 478 -2.78 -19.14 18.16
N ILE A 479 -2.87 -17.85 17.96
CA ILE A 479 -4.08 -17.05 18.20
C ILE A 479 -4.51 -16.39 16.90
N PHE A 480 -5.78 -16.51 16.56
CA PHE A 480 -6.43 -15.75 15.49
C PHE A 480 -7.46 -14.82 16.10
N TYR A 481 -7.26 -13.53 15.93
CA TYR A 481 -8.16 -12.47 16.37
C TYR A 481 -8.98 -11.98 15.18
N ASP A 482 -10.25 -12.32 15.15
CA ASP A 482 -11.25 -11.94 14.15
C ASP A 482 -12.56 -11.54 14.88
N ALA A 483 -12.40 -10.78 15.96
CA ALA A 483 -13.49 -10.26 16.77
C ALA A 483 -13.75 -8.79 16.42
N ASP A 484 -14.23 -7.99 17.36
CA ASP A 484 -14.52 -6.57 17.17
C ASP A 484 -13.28 -5.79 16.64
N HIS A 485 -13.47 -5.02 15.58
CA HIS A 485 -12.45 -4.23 14.90
C HIS A 485 -12.33 -2.79 15.44
N ASP A 486 -13.11 -2.43 16.49
CA ASP A 486 -12.85 -1.18 17.19
C ASP A 486 -11.48 -1.22 17.87
N PRO A 487 -10.60 -0.24 17.63
CA PRO A 487 -9.23 -0.26 18.15
C PRO A 487 -9.14 -0.38 19.67
N GLN A 488 -10.07 0.23 20.41
CA GLN A 488 -10.09 0.16 21.87
C GLN A 488 -10.56 -1.22 22.35
N SER A 489 -11.62 -1.75 21.76
CA SER A 489 -12.12 -3.09 22.06
C SER A 489 -11.05 -4.16 21.79
N GLN A 490 -10.34 -4.05 20.67
CA GLN A 490 -9.25 -4.96 20.33
C GLN A 490 -8.12 -4.88 21.38
N TYR A 491 -7.69 -3.69 21.73
CA TYR A 491 -6.67 -3.45 22.76
C TYR A 491 -7.07 -4.08 24.11
N ASP A 492 -8.29 -3.83 24.56
CA ASP A 492 -8.82 -4.31 25.84
C ASP A 492 -8.92 -5.85 25.85
N ASN A 493 -9.40 -6.43 24.76
CA ASN A 493 -9.52 -7.88 24.59
C ASN A 493 -8.17 -8.57 24.62
N LEU A 494 -7.19 -8.08 23.84
CA LEU A 494 -5.83 -8.64 23.81
C LEU A 494 -5.13 -8.46 25.16
N THR A 495 -5.35 -7.34 25.86
CA THR A 495 -4.81 -7.08 27.18
C THR A 495 -5.34 -8.10 28.20
N PHE A 496 -6.63 -8.37 28.16
CA PHE A 496 -7.26 -9.35 29.04
C PHE A 496 -6.70 -10.77 28.85
N LEU A 497 -6.34 -11.12 27.61
CA LEU A 497 -5.88 -12.47 27.27
C LEU A 497 -4.42 -12.76 27.63
N ILE A 498 -3.56 -11.74 27.78
CA ILE A 498 -2.11 -11.93 28.03
C ILE A 498 -1.82 -13.02 29.08
N PRO A 499 -2.48 -13.04 30.28
CA PRO A 499 -2.17 -14.03 31.29
C PRO A 499 -2.50 -15.49 30.87
N ALA A 500 -3.43 -15.65 29.93
CA ALA A 500 -3.87 -16.97 29.47
C ALA A 500 -3.00 -17.52 28.33
N LEU A 501 -2.24 -16.67 27.62
CA LEU A 501 -1.41 -17.07 26.48
C LEU A 501 -0.12 -17.77 26.95
N ALA A 502 0.51 -18.52 26.06
CA ALA A 502 1.84 -19.07 26.26
C ALA A 502 2.90 -17.95 26.38
N ASP A 503 4.07 -18.26 26.94
CA ASP A 503 5.18 -17.29 27.04
C ASP A 503 5.64 -16.80 25.66
N LYS A 504 5.56 -17.67 24.66
CA LYS A 504 5.82 -17.36 23.26
C LYS A 504 4.65 -17.83 22.43
N PHE A 505 4.18 -16.95 21.53
CA PHE A 505 2.99 -17.23 20.74
C PHE A 505 2.99 -16.48 19.40
N ILE A 506 2.23 -17.03 18.46
CA ILE A 506 1.92 -16.40 17.16
C ILE A 506 0.55 -15.74 17.29
N LEU A 507 0.47 -14.45 17.05
CA LEU A 507 -0.78 -13.69 16.95
C LEU A 507 -1.03 -13.31 15.50
N VAL A 508 -2.18 -13.70 14.99
CA VAL A 508 -2.72 -13.30 13.69
C VAL A 508 -3.94 -12.44 13.95
N VAL A 509 -3.95 -11.22 13.43
CA VAL A 509 -5.09 -10.31 13.52
C VAL A 509 -5.64 -10.13 12.12
N ASP A 510 -6.95 -10.35 11.94
CA ASP A 510 -7.64 -10.15 10.66
C ASP A 510 -7.85 -8.66 10.37
N ASP A 511 -8.33 -8.37 9.16
CA ASP A 511 -8.68 -7.02 8.74
C ASP A 511 -7.55 -5.98 8.80
N ALA A 512 -6.31 -6.40 8.50
CA ALA A 512 -5.13 -5.52 8.54
C ALA A 512 -5.18 -4.34 7.55
N ASN A 513 -6.10 -4.35 6.58
CA ASN A 513 -6.36 -3.18 5.73
C ASN A 513 -6.97 -2.01 6.50
N PHE A 514 -7.57 -2.26 7.66
CA PHE A 514 -8.05 -1.21 8.55
C PHE A 514 -6.92 -0.76 9.49
N MET A 515 -6.45 0.46 9.28
CA MET A 515 -5.32 1.01 10.02
C MET A 515 -5.48 0.98 11.54
N GLY A 516 -6.70 1.21 12.03
CA GLY A 516 -6.99 1.18 13.46
C GLY A 516 -6.67 -0.18 14.08
N VAL A 517 -6.94 -1.27 13.35
CA VAL A 517 -6.64 -2.64 13.78
C VAL A 517 -5.12 -2.87 13.93
N VAL A 518 -4.35 -2.45 12.93
CA VAL A 518 -2.89 -2.58 12.95
C VAL A 518 -2.28 -1.70 14.06
N GLN A 519 -2.68 -0.44 14.14
CA GLN A 519 -2.18 0.48 15.16
C GLN A 519 -2.50 0.04 16.58
N SER A 520 -3.70 -0.52 16.78
CA SER A 520 -4.10 -1.09 18.08
C SER A 520 -3.18 -2.23 18.49
N SER A 521 -2.87 -3.15 17.56
CA SER A 521 -1.96 -4.27 17.80
C SER A 521 -0.54 -3.79 18.13
N GLU A 522 0.00 -2.85 17.37
CA GLU A 522 1.33 -2.28 17.59
C GLU A 522 1.42 -1.54 18.93
N PHE A 523 0.39 -0.74 19.24
CA PHE A 523 0.30 -0.03 20.50
C PHE A 523 0.22 -1.00 21.69
N TRP A 524 -0.59 -2.06 21.56
CA TRP A 524 -0.72 -3.11 22.56
C TRP A 524 0.61 -3.82 22.85
N VAL A 525 1.34 -4.22 21.81
CA VAL A 525 2.69 -4.84 21.93
C VAL A 525 3.63 -3.91 22.69
N LYS A 526 3.66 -2.63 22.34
CA LYS A 526 4.52 -1.64 22.97
C LYS A 526 4.18 -1.38 24.43
N GLU A 527 2.90 -1.15 24.75
CA GLU A 527 2.45 -0.84 26.13
C GLU A 527 2.71 -2.02 27.09
N HIS A 528 2.49 -3.25 26.62
CA HIS A 528 2.74 -4.44 27.40
C HIS A 528 4.19 -4.91 27.37
N LYS A 529 5.06 -4.19 26.65
CA LYS A 529 6.51 -4.49 26.53
C LYS A 529 6.78 -5.91 26.07
N LEU A 530 5.93 -6.44 25.21
CA LEU A 530 6.14 -7.74 24.62
C LEU A 530 7.34 -7.68 23.66
N ASN A 531 8.17 -8.71 23.69
CA ASN A 531 9.28 -8.84 22.77
C ASN A 531 8.75 -9.26 21.40
N LEU A 532 8.77 -8.35 20.43
CA LEU A 532 8.37 -8.59 19.05
C LEU A 532 9.51 -9.29 18.31
N LEU A 533 9.40 -10.59 18.12
CA LEU A 533 10.41 -11.41 17.42
C LEU A 533 10.26 -11.34 15.90
N PHE A 534 9.03 -11.19 15.41
CA PHE A 534 8.72 -11.08 14.00
C PHE A 534 7.39 -10.36 13.81
N GLU A 535 7.28 -9.61 12.70
CA GLU A 535 6.05 -8.95 12.27
C GLU A 535 5.91 -9.04 10.75
N ARG A 536 4.69 -9.31 10.28
CA ARG A 536 4.34 -9.24 8.86
C ARG A 536 2.93 -8.69 8.69
N LYS A 537 2.80 -7.65 7.89
CA LYS A 537 1.51 -7.09 7.45
C LYS A 537 1.28 -7.50 6.01
N ILE A 538 0.28 -8.31 5.77
CA ILE A 538 -0.11 -8.74 4.44
C ILE A 538 -1.39 -8.00 4.09
N LEU A 539 -1.26 -6.97 3.27
CA LEU A 539 -2.36 -6.11 2.85
C LEU A 539 -2.88 -6.53 1.49
N THR A 540 -4.16 -6.32 1.25
CA THR A 540 -4.79 -6.61 -0.04
C THR A 540 -5.11 -5.32 -0.79
N LYS A 541 -5.03 -5.38 -2.11
CA LYS A 541 -5.41 -4.24 -2.97
C LYS A 541 -6.92 -4.13 -3.15
N VAL A 542 -7.60 -5.26 -3.09
CA VAL A 542 -9.05 -5.37 -3.25
C VAL A 542 -9.60 -5.87 -1.92
N PRO A 543 -10.46 -5.09 -1.23
CA PRO A 543 -11.15 -5.57 -0.06
C PRO A 543 -12.01 -6.80 -0.40
N GLU A 544 -12.13 -7.71 0.57
CA GLU A 544 -12.92 -8.93 0.46
C GLU A 544 -12.53 -9.81 -0.74
N ASP A 545 -11.23 -9.85 -1.09
CA ASP A 545 -10.74 -10.69 -2.18
C ASP A 545 -10.80 -12.18 -1.81
N PRO A 546 -11.72 -12.96 -2.41
CA PRO A 546 -11.88 -14.38 -2.07
C PRO A 546 -10.71 -15.24 -2.57
N ASN A 547 -9.88 -14.71 -3.46
CA ASN A 547 -8.71 -15.38 -4.02
C ASN A 547 -7.39 -14.92 -3.42
N GLY A 548 -7.41 -13.87 -2.61
CA GLY A 548 -6.27 -13.28 -1.91
C GLY A 548 -6.40 -13.41 -0.40
N TRP A 549 -5.88 -12.43 0.31
CA TRP A 549 -5.84 -12.39 1.77
C TRP A 549 -7.06 -11.70 2.41
N TRP A 550 -8.20 -11.74 1.77
CA TRP A 550 -9.47 -11.13 2.19
C TRP A 550 -9.32 -9.62 2.42
N ASN A 551 -9.35 -9.14 3.66
CA ASN A 551 -9.06 -7.76 4.06
C ASN A 551 -7.65 -7.59 4.64
N GLY A 552 -6.76 -8.54 4.38
CA GLY A 552 -5.40 -8.54 4.89
C GLY A 552 -5.27 -9.09 6.30
N ILE A 553 -4.07 -9.53 6.65
CA ILE A 553 -3.74 -10.05 7.97
C ILE A 553 -2.48 -9.39 8.55
N HIS A 554 -2.45 -9.21 9.86
CA HIS A 554 -1.28 -8.77 10.61
C HIS A 554 -0.77 -9.93 11.47
N VAL A 555 0.40 -10.44 11.15
CA VAL A 555 1.01 -11.62 11.81
C VAL A 555 2.19 -11.18 12.65
N MET A 556 2.21 -11.60 13.91
CA MET A 556 3.29 -11.30 14.85
C MET A 556 3.73 -12.57 15.58
N VAL A 557 5.03 -12.75 15.78
CA VAL A 557 5.59 -13.72 16.74
C VAL A 557 6.06 -12.94 17.94
N LEU A 558 5.47 -13.23 19.10
CA LEU A 558 5.61 -12.46 20.32
C LEU A 558 6.11 -13.33 21.47
N GLN A 559 6.87 -12.71 22.38
CA GLN A 559 7.33 -13.32 23.62
C GLN A 559 7.04 -12.37 24.80
N LYS A 560 6.53 -12.92 25.91
CA LYS A 560 6.29 -12.17 27.14
C LYS A 560 7.56 -11.71 27.82
#